data_6c52b08d9b5fde7cf1b9aa27f4748497
#
_entry.id   6c52b08d9b5fde7cf1b9aa27f4748497
#
_cell.length_a   1.000
_cell.length_b   1.000
_cell.length_c   1.000
_cell.angle_alpha   90.00
_cell.angle_beta   90.00
_cell.angle_gamma   90.00
#
_symmetry.space_group_name_H-M   'P 1'
#
loop_
_entity.id
_entity.type
_entity.pdbx_description
1 polymer ?
#
loop_
_entity_poly.entity_id
_entity_poly.type
_entity_poly.pdbx_seq_one_letter_code
_entity_poly.pdbx_strand_id
1 'polypeptide(L)'
;GGGAKGDFPHYAYHGYYTQDWTTLDANMGTRDDLQKLVDGAHQRGIRVLFDIVMNHAGYATLADMQQYQFGALYLKGDEITKTLGENWTDWKPGPGQTWHSFNDYINFSDKAAWEKWWGKKWIRTDIGDYDSPGFDDLTMSLAFLPDLKTESTVATGLPNFYQQKPDTRAKEHPNYTPRDYLTEWLSQWVRDFGIDGFRVDTAKHVEMGAWQQLKNQASEALNDWKAAHPDKKLDDAPFWMTGEAWGHGVMLSDYYRNGFDAMINFDYQEQAAGAVNCLANIEPVWQQMADKLQQFNVLSYLSSHDTRLFRECGTRAAELLMVAPGAVQIFYGDETARAFGPTGSDPLQGTRSDMNWQDIEGAQAATLAHWQ
;
A
#
# COMPACT_ATOMS: atom_id res chain seq x y z
N GLY A 1 -9.72 -2.32 -16.07
CA GLY A 1 -8.66 -2.33 -17.07
C GLY A 1 -7.95 -3.66 -17.17
N GLY A 2 -7.26 -3.92 -18.28
CA GLY A 2 -6.39 -5.08 -18.45
C GLY A 2 -4.98 -4.78 -17.95
N GLY A 3 -4.26 -5.82 -17.51
CA GLY A 3 -2.87 -5.68 -17.10
C GLY A 3 -1.92 -5.45 -18.28
N ALA A 4 -0.70 -4.98 -17.99
CA ALA A 4 0.30 -4.63 -19.01
C ALA A 4 0.75 -5.82 -19.89
N LYS A 5 0.59 -7.05 -19.42
CA LYS A 5 1.00 -8.26 -20.14
C LYS A 5 -0.14 -9.25 -20.37
N GLY A 6 -1.34 -8.91 -19.98
CA GLY A 6 -2.49 -9.80 -20.06
C GLY A 6 -3.68 -9.12 -20.68
N ASP A 7 -4.48 -9.88 -21.38
CA ASP A 7 -5.74 -9.44 -21.92
C ASP A 7 -6.89 -9.94 -21.03
N PHE A 8 -6.91 -9.45 -19.80
CA PHE A 8 -7.94 -9.82 -18.81
C PHE A 8 -8.21 -8.66 -17.86
N PRO A 9 -9.38 -8.67 -17.19
CA PRO A 9 -9.69 -7.68 -16.16
C PRO A 9 -8.67 -7.71 -15.02
N HIS A 10 -8.17 -6.54 -14.64
CA HIS A 10 -7.28 -6.38 -13.50
C HIS A 10 -8.06 -5.80 -12.32
N TYR A 11 -7.93 -6.42 -11.17
CA TYR A 11 -8.57 -6.00 -9.93
C TYR A 11 -7.54 -5.45 -8.95
N ALA A 12 -7.90 -4.42 -8.20
CA ALA A 12 -7.05 -3.79 -7.19
C ALA A 12 -7.01 -4.62 -5.87
N TYR A 13 -6.87 -5.94 -5.98
CA TYR A 13 -6.93 -6.90 -4.87
C TYR A 13 -5.85 -6.66 -3.81
N HIS A 14 -4.75 -6.03 -4.19
CA HIS A 14 -3.58 -5.80 -3.33
C HIS A 14 -3.76 -4.62 -2.35
N GLY A 15 -4.78 -3.77 -2.51
CA GLY A 15 -5.08 -2.66 -1.60
C GLY A 15 -4.32 -1.35 -1.85
N TYR A 16 -3.32 -1.32 -2.74
CA TYR A 16 -2.50 -0.12 -2.99
C TYR A 16 -3.13 0.90 -3.95
N TYR A 17 -4.33 0.64 -4.47
CA TYR A 17 -5.07 1.56 -5.35
C TYR A 17 -6.22 2.22 -4.60
N THR A 18 -5.90 2.88 -3.49
CA THR A 18 -6.88 3.56 -2.65
C THR A 18 -7.52 4.73 -3.42
N GLN A 19 -8.83 4.85 -3.32
CA GLN A 19 -9.59 5.99 -3.84
C GLN A 19 -10.23 6.79 -2.71
N ASP A 20 -10.57 6.15 -1.60
CA ASP A 20 -11.15 6.80 -0.43
C ASP A 20 -10.49 6.25 0.85
N TRP A 21 -9.70 7.08 1.50
CA TRP A 21 -9.00 6.73 2.75
C TRP A 21 -9.92 6.66 3.98
N THR A 22 -11.19 7.00 3.83
CA THR A 22 -12.14 7.07 4.95
C THR A 22 -13.06 5.86 5.05
N THR A 23 -13.05 4.97 4.05
CA THR A 23 -13.89 3.78 3.99
C THR A 23 -13.08 2.50 3.86
N LEU A 24 -13.64 1.37 4.31
CA LEU A 24 -13.08 0.05 4.04
C LEU A 24 -13.53 -0.46 2.68
N ASP A 25 -12.68 -1.26 2.04
CA ASP A 25 -13.10 -2.07 0.92
C ASP A 25 -14.12 -3.12 1.41
N ALA A 26 -15.32 -3.09 0.84
CA ALA A 26 -16.41 -3.99 1.22
C ALA A 26 -16.06 -5.49 1.03
N ASN A 27 -15.08 -5.80 0.17
CA ASN A 27 -14.60 -7.18 0.00
C ASN A 27 -13.74 -7.65 1.18
N MET A 28 -13.21 -6.74 1.98
CA MET A 28 -12.35 -7.06 3.13
C MET A 28 -13.14 -7.17 4.44
N GLY A 29 -14.38 -6.69 4.47
CA GLY A 29 -15.24 -6.74 5.66
C GLY A 29 -15.82 -5.39 6.06
N THR A 30 -16.40 -5.37 7.23
CA THR A 30 -17.04 -4.20 7.82
C THR A 30 -16.17 -3.53 8.90
N ARG A 31 -16.56 -2.35 9.34
CA ARG A 31 -15.92 -1.70 10.51
C ARG A 31 -16.03 -2.55 11.78
N ASP A 32 -17.15 -3.27 11.95
CA ASP A 32 -17.33 -4.18 13.10
C ASP A 32 -16.37 -5.38 13.01
N ASP A 33 -16.07 -5.88 11.82
CA ASP A 33 -15.09 -6.95 11.63
C ASP A 33 -13.67 -6.46 11.91
N LEU A 34 -13.34 -5.24 11.50
CA LEU A 34 -12.07 -4.60 11.85
C LEU A 34 -11.94 -4.41 13.37
N GLN A 35 -13.00 -3.96 14.06
CA GLN A 35 -12.99 -3.84 15.52
C GLN A 35 -12.75 -5.18 16.21
N LYS A 36 -13.42 -6.24 15.75
CA LYS A 36 -13.20 -7.60 16.27
C LYS A 36 -11.76 -8.08 16.03
N LEU A 37 -11.20 -7.77 14.87
CA LEU A 37 -9.81 -8.10 14.54
C LEU A 37 -8.84 -7.43 15.52
N VAL A 38 -8.97 -6.11 15.71
CA VAL A 38 -8.08 -5.34 16.59
C VAL A 38 -8.24 -5.78 18.04
N ASP A 39 -9.48 -5.86 18.56
CA ASP A 39 -9.76 -6.31 19.93
C ASP A 39 -9.21 -7.73 20.16
N GLY A 40 -9.41 -8.63 19.18
CA GLY A 40 -8.94 -10.01 19.28
C GLY A 40 -7.41 -10.14 19.20
N ALA A 41 -6.73 -9.27 18.46
CA ALA A 41 -5.29 -9.20 18.42
C ALA A 41 -4.71 -8.67 19.74
N HIS A 42 -5.24 -7.57 20.27
CA HIS A 42 -4.82 -6.98 21.52
C HIS A 42 -4.98 -7.96 22.70
N GLN A 43 -6.10 -8.69 22.77
CA GLN A 43 -6.32 -9.73 23.78
C GLN A 43 -5.27 -10.86 23.74
N ARG A 44 -4.59 -11.02 22.61
CA ARG A 44 -3.52 -12.03 22.41
C ARG A 44 -2.11 -11.46 22.50
N GLY A 45 -1.98 -10.19 22.86
CA GLY A 45 -0.68 -9.52 22.93
C GLY A 45 -0.10 -9.12 21.56
N ILE A 46 -0.95 -9.01 20.53
CA ILE A 46 -0.55 -8.71 19.15
C ILE A 46 -0.99 -7.28 18.80
N ARG A 47 -0.04 -6.44 18.38
CA ARG A 47 -0.33 -5.11 17.82
C ARG A 47 -0.77 -5.20 16.36
N VAL A 48 -1.61 -4.28 15.95
CA VAL A 48 -2.12 -4.20 14.58
C VAL A 48 -1.54 -2.97 13.91
N LEU A 49 -0.87 -3.17 12.77
CA LEU A 49 -0.37 -2.09 11.93
C LEU A 49 -1.16 -2.07 10.62
N PHE A 50 -1.47 -0.87 10.13
CA PHE A 50 -2.02 -0.69 8.80
C PHE A 50 -0.89 -0.47 7.78
N ASP A 51 -1.04 -1.07 6.62
CA ASP A 51 -0.28 -0.73 5.43
C ASP A 51 -0.97 0.43 4.74
N ILE A 52 -0.27 1.54 4.57
CA ILE A 52 -0.85 2.80 4.10
C ILE A 52 -0.10 3.36 2.90
N VAL A 53 -0.83 4.09 2.05
CA VAL A 53 -0.31 4.80 0.89
C VAL A 53 -0.68 6.28 0.99
N MET A 54 0.27 7.19 0.79
CA MET A 54 0.03 8.63 0.70
C MET A 54 0.52 9.24 -0.62
N ASN A 55 1.35 8.52 -1.36
CA ASN A 55 1.93 9.04 -2.60
C ASN A 55 0.92 9.12 -3.74
N HIS A 56 0.05 8.14 -3.87
CA HIS A 56 -0.81 8.00 -5.04
C HIS A 56 -2.20 7.48 -4.70
N ALA A 57 -3.14 7.74 -5.60
CA ALA A 57 -4.46 7.14 -5.59
C ALA A 57 -4.54 5.97 -6.59
N GLY A 58 -5.63 5.22 -6.54
CA GLY A 58 -5.92 4.19 -7.53
C GLY A 58 -6.33 4.73 -8.89
N TYR A 59 -6.20 3.91 -9.92
CA TYR A 59 -6.69 4.25 -11.26
C TYR A 59 -8.21 4.40 -11.26
N ALA A 60 -8.69 5.35 -12.06
CA ALA A 60 -10.10 5.42 -12.42
C ALA A 60 -10.50 4.18 -13.23
N THR A 61 -11.66 3.64 -12.93
CA THR A 61 -12.30 2.60 -13.73
C THR A 61 -13.40 3.19 -14.61
N LEU A 62 -13.86 2.41 -15.60
CA LEU A 62 -15.03 2.82 -16.39
C LEU A 62 -16.28 2.97 -15.54
N ALA A 63 -16.42 2.14 -14.50
CA ALA A 63 -17.50 2.25 -13.54
C ALA A 63 -17.42 3.58 -12.77
N ASP A 64 -16.23 4.00 -12.33
CA ASP A 64 -16.04 5.30 -11.67
C ASP A 64 -16.37 6.45 -12.62
N MET A 65 -15.89 6.43 -13.86
CA MET A 65 -16.18 7.45 -14.87
C MET A 65 -17.69 7.61 -15.08
N GLN A 66 -18.41 6.50 -15.14
CA GLN A 66 -19.87 6.52 -15.31
C GLN A 66 -20.57 6.97 -14.04
N GLN A 67 -20.22 6.45 -12.89
CA GLN A 67 -20.85 6.74 -11.60
C GLN A 67 -20.67 8.20 -11.21
N TYR A 68 -19.46 8.73 -11.35
CA TYR A 68 -19.11 10.08 -10.90
C TYR A 68 -19.07 11.11 -12.03
N GLN A 69 -19.44 10.71 -13.26
CA GLN A 69 -19.62 11.59 -14.41
C GLN A 69 -18.39 12.44 -14.73
N PHE A 70 -17.22 11.82 -14.76
CA PHE A 70 -15.97 12.46 -15.16
C PHE A 70 -15.32 11.75 -16.35
N GLY A 71 -14.28 12.38 -16.91
CA GLY A 71 -13.60 11.89 -18.11
C GLY A 71 -14.39 12.15 -19.38
N ALA A 72 -13.78 11.88 -20.51
CA ALA A 72 -14.37 12.06 -21.83
C ALA A 72 -13.96 10.93 -22.77
N LEU A 73 -14.78 10.69 -23.78
CA LEU A 73 -14.54 9.70 -24.80
C LEU A 73 -14.53 10.34 -26.17
N TYR A 74 -13.69 9.83 -27.08
CA TYR A 74 -13.75 10.21 -28.48
C TYR A 74 -14.98 9.56 -29.12
N LEU A 75 -15.83 10.37 -29.72
CA LEU A 75 -16.93 9.89 -30.55
C LEU A 75 -16.39 9.45 -31.91
N LYS A 76 -16.08 8.19 -32.06
CA LYS A 76 -15.67 7.59 -33.34
C LYS A 76 -16.83 6.78 -33.90
N GLY A 77 -17.78 7.46 -34.57
CA GLY A 77 -18.92 6.83 -35.23
C GLY A 77 -20.04 6.32 -34.32
N ASP A 78 -21.12 5.82 -34.93
CA ASP A 78 -22.34 5.41 -34.24
C ASP A 78 -22.16 4.25 -33.25
N GLU A 79 -21.16 3.43 -33.47
CA GLU A 79 -20.91 2.23 -32.65
C GLU A 79 -20.42 2.58 -31.25
N ILE A 80 -19.59 3.59 -31.12
CA ILE A 80 -19.04 4.07 -29.86
C ILE A 80 -20.11 4.79 -29.05
N THR A 81 -20.93 5.59 -29.71
CA THR A 81 -22.05 6.30 -29.07
C THR A 81 -23.05 5.32 -28.45
N LYS A 82 -23.31 4.20 -29.10
CA LYS A 82 -24.22 3.16 -28.58
C LYS A 82 -23.63 2.37 -27.42
N THR A 83 -22.34 2.06 -27.47
CA THR A 83 -21.68 1.26 -26.42
C THR A 83 -21.43 2.09 -25.17
N LEU A 84 -21.15 3.38 -25.31
CA LEU A 84 -20.68 4.26 -24.22
C LEU A 84 -21.80 5.13 -23.65
N GLY A 85 -22.93 5.28 -24.35
CA GLY A 85 -24.06 6.12 -23.93
C GLY A 85 -24.92 5.48 -22.82
N GLU A 86 -24.93 4.17 -22.71
CA GLU A 86 -25.83 3.46 -21.80
C GLU A 86 -25.11 2.69 -20.70
N ASN A 87 -23.95 2.08 -20.94
CA ASN A 87 -23.26 1.28 -19.93
C ASN A 87 -21.77 1.03 -20.27
N TRP A 88 -20.88 1.90 -19.81
CA TRP A 88 -19.44 1.77 -20.05
C TRP A 88 -18.84 0.49 -19.47
N THR A 89 -19.45 -0.03 -18.42
CA THR A 89 -18.98 -1.24 -17.75
C THR A 89 -19.22 -2.50 -18.57
N ASP A 90 -20.11 -2.46 -19.56
CA ASP A 90 -20.46 -3.58 -20.44
C ASP A 90 -19.55 -3.68 -21.68
N TRP A 91 -18.65 -2.73 -21.86
CA TRP A 91 -17.72 -2.79 -23.00
C TRP A 91 -16.89 -4.07 -22.94
N LYS A 92 -16.81 -4.74 -24.07
CA LYS A 92 -15.99 -5.94 -24.28
C LYS A 92 -15.20 -5.81 -25.57
N PRO A 93 -13.97 -6.34 -25.61
CA PRO A 93 -13.19 -6.32 -26.84
C PRO A 93 -13.88 -7.12 -27.93
N GLY A 94 -13.95 -6.55 -29.14
CA GLY A 94 -14.38 -7.19 -30.37
C GLY A 94 -13.23 -7.95 -31.05
N PRO A 95 -13.49 -8.51 -32.24
CA PRO A 95 -12.45 -9.20 -33.01
C PRO A 95 -11.23 -8.31 -33.29
N GLY A 96 -10.04 -8.77 -32.92
CA GLY A 96 -8.79 -8.02 -33.07
C GLY A 96 -8.55 -6.92 -32.02
N GLN A 97 -9.42 -6.80 -31.04
CA GLN A 97 -9.27 -5.90 -29.89
C GLN A 97 -8.88 -6.67 -28.63
N THR A 98 -8.27 -5.97 -27.69
CA THR A 98 -7.97 -6.44 -26.33
C THR A 98 -8.69 -5.54 -25.31
N TRP A 99 -8.64 -5.87 -24.03
CA TRP A 99 -9.16 -4.97 -22.98
C TRP A 99 -8.47 -3.61 -22.97
N HIS A 100 -7.20 -3.54 -23.39
CA HIS A 100 -6.47 -2.29 -23.54
C HIS A 100 -6.98 -1.42 -24.70
N SER A 101 -7.62 -2.01 -25.69
CA SER A 101 -8.15 -1.26 -26.84
C SER A 101 -9.20 -0.22 -26.44
N PHE A 102 -9.77 -0.35 -25.22
CA PHE A 102 -10.67 0.68 -24.69
C PHE A 102 -9.98 2.04 -24.54
N ASN A 103 -8.68 2.07 -24.29
CA ASN A 103 -7.91 3.32 -24.16
C ASN A 103 -7.96 4.17 -25.44
N ASP A 104 -8.15 3.57 -26.61
CA ASP A 104 -8.27 4.29 -27.88
C ASP A 104 -9.53 5.17 -27.94
N TYR A 105 -10.50 4.88 -27.10
CA TYR A 105 -11.75 5.62 -27.02
C TYR A 105 -11.74 6.73 -25.98
N ILE A 106 -10.79 6.71 -25.04
CA ILE A 106 -10.70 7.70 -23.97
C ILE A 106 -10.04 8.97 -24.51
N ASN A 107 -10.69 10.10 -24.34
CA ASN A 107 -10.11 11.41 -24.61
C ASN A 107 -9.35 11.92 -23.37
N PHE A 108 -8.09 11.56 -23.27
CA PHE A 108 -7.22 12.03 -22.18
C PHE A 108 -6.91 13.53 -22.23
N SER A 109 -7.18 14.19 -23.36
CA SER A 109 -6.87 15.61 -23.55
C SER A 109 -7.98 16.55 -23.07
N ASP A 110 -9.17 16.04 -22.77
CA ASP A 110 -10.26 16.86 -22.22
C ASP A 110 -10.05 17.12 -20.73
N LYS A 111 -9.14 18.05 -20.43
CA LYS A 111 -8.77 18.38 -19.04
C LYS A 111 -9.95 18.81 -18.18
N ALA A 112 -10.95 19.47 -18.74
CA ALA A 112 -12.13 19.90 -18.01
C ALA A 112 -13.01 18.72 -17.55
N ALA A 113 -13.10 17.68 -18.37
CA ALA A 113 -13.82 16.46 -18.00
C ALA A 113 -13.08 15.66 -16.91
N TRP A 114 -11.76 15.60 -16.96
CA TRP A 114 -10.94 14.94 -15.95
C TRP A 114 -10.85 15.72 -14.64
N GLU A 115 -10.91 17.07 -14.68
CA GLU A 115 -10.91 17.92 -13.47
C GLU A 115 -12.06 17.57 -12.50
N LYS A 116 -13.12 16.93 -12.99
CA LYS A 116 -14.24 16.45 -12.16
C LYS A 116 -13.90 15.24 -11.29
N TRP A 117 -12.79 14.61 -11.53
CA TRP A 117 -12.27 13.49 -10.72
C TRP A 117 -11.51 14.03 -9.51
N TRP A 118 -10.22 13.84 -9.44
CA TRP A 118 -9.39 14.41 -8.37
C TRP A 118 -9.19 15.92 -8.52
N GLY A 119 -8.88 16.37 -9.72
CA GLY A 119 -8.53 17.74 -10.04
C GLY A 119 -7.07 18.10 -9.75
N LYS A 120 -6.56 19.11 -10.46
CA LYS A 120 -5.15 19.50 -10.42
C LYS A 120 -4.64 20.04 -9.10
N LYS A 121 -5.52 20.39 -8.15
CA LYS A 121 -5.12 20.81 -6.81
C LYS A 121 -4.71 19.62 -5.95
N TRP A 122 -5.26 18.44 -6.24
CA TRP A 122 -4.98 17.20 -5.54
C TRP A 122 -3.90 16.38 -6.19
N ILE A 123 -3.94 16.29 -7.51
CA ILE A 123 -3.14 15.36 -8.33
C ILE A 123 -2.20 16.16 -9.21
N ARG A 124 -0.92 15.76 -9.26
CA ARG A 124 0.08 16.29 -10.16
C ARG A 124 -0.09 15.70 -11.55
N THR A 125 0.00 14.41 -11.63
CA THR A 125 -0.17 13.64 -12.85
C THR A 125 -1.27 12.61 -12.67
N ASP A 126 -2.12 12.56 -13.64
CA ASP A 126 -3.20 11.60 -13.77
C ASP A 126 -3.34 11.27 -15.26
N ILE A 127 -4.22 10.32 -15.59
CA ILE A 127 -4.63 10.03 -16.95
C ILE A 127 -5.04 11.31 -17.70
N GLY A 128 -5.61 12.30 -17.00
CA GLY A 128 -5.96 13.61 -17.54
C GLY A 128 -4.81 14.59 -17.76
N ASP A 129 -3.59 14.22 -17.42
CA ASP A 129 -2.36 14.97 -17.74
C ASP A 129 -2.40 16.43 -17.24
N TYR A 130 -2.65 16.62 -15.94
CA TYR A 130 -2.77 17.97 -15.33
C TYR A 130 -1.47 18.75 -15.36
N ASP A 131 -0.40 18.14 -14.87
CA ASP A 131 0.96 18.65 -14.91
C ASP A 131 1.88 17.54 -15.44
N SER A 132 2.99 17.91 -16.05
CA SER A 132 3.99 16.91 -16.45
C SER A 132 4.64 16.29 -15.19
N PRO A 133 4.91 14.98 -15.18
CA PRO A 133 5.67 14.36 -14.11
C PRO A 133 7.09 14.92 -14.09
N GLY A 134 7.65 15.03 -12.88
CA GLY A 134 9.07 15.33 -12.70
C GLY A 134 9.94 14.08 -12.85
N PHE A 135 11.24 14.25 -12.58
CA PHE A 135 12.25 13.20 -12.70
C PHE A 135 12.87 12.79 -11.35
N ASP A 136 12.53 13.51 -10.30
CA ASP A 136 12.96 13.18 -8.94
C ASP A 136 11.95 12.27 -8.22
N ASP A 137 12.36 11.71 -7.09
CA ASP A 137 11.55 10.78 -6.33
C ASP A 137 10.20 11.39 -5.85
N LEU A 138 10.11 12.70 -5.65
CA LEU A 138 8.90 13.36 -5.13
C LEU A 138 7.89 13.73 -6.22
N THR A 139 8.34 13.87 -7.46
CA THR A 139 7.49 14.40 -8.54
C THR A 139 7.29 13.44 -9.70
N MET A 140 7.96 12.29 -9.68
CA MET A 140 7.79 11.26 -10.70
C MET A 140 6.45 10.52 -10.51
N SER A 141 5.81 10.18 -11.62
CA SER A 141 4.64 9.31 -11.61
C SER A 141 5.05 7.85 -11.51
N LEU A 142 4.49 7.12 -10.54
CA LEU A 142 4.66 5.68 -10.41
C LEU A 142 3.62 4.94 -11.25
N ALA A 143 4.07 4.27 -12.32
CA ALA A 143 3.21 3.44 -13.17
C ALA A 143 1.94 4.17 -13.66
N PHE A 144 2.01 5.47 -13.91
CA PHE A 144 0.86 6.32 -14.30
C PHE A 144 -0.28 6.37 -13.26
N LEU A 145 -0.01 6.06 -12.00
CA LEU A 145 -0.96 6.24 -10.91
C LEU A 145 -1.15 7.75 -10.64
N PRO A 146 -2.36 8.17 -10.24
CA PRO A 146 -2.62 9.53 -9.83
C PRO A 146 -1.71 9.97 -8.69
N ASP A 147 -0.77 10.87 -8.96
CA ASP A 147 0.26 11.34 -8.03
C ASP A 147 -0.27 12.48 -7.16
N LEU A 148 -0.42 12.23 -5.85
CA LEU A 148 -0.99 13.18 -4.90
C LEU A 148 0.00 14.28 -4.55
N LYS A 149 -0.45 15.54 -4.59
CA LYS A 149 0.34 16.74 -4.26
C LYS A 149 0.47 16.94 -2.75
N THR A 150 1.12 15.99 -2.08
CA THR A 150 1.32 16.06 -0.62
C THR A 150 2.18 17.26 -0.20
N GLU A 151 3.05 17.75 -1.07
CA GLU A 151 3.88 18.93 -0.87
C GLU A 151 3.11 20.24 -1.03
N SER A 152 1.88 20.24 -1.55
CA SER A 152 1.13 21.46 -1.81
C SER A 152 0.78 22.19 -0.52
N THR A 153 1.05 23.51 -0.51
CA THR A 153 0.63 24.42 0.55
C THR A 153 -0.67 25.15 0.22
N VAL A 154 -1.30 24.81 -0.90
CA VAL A 154 -2.53 25.44 -1.36
C VAL A 154 -3.73 24.73 -0.75
N ALA A 155 -4.55 25.48 -0.02
CA ALA A 155 -5.79 24.96 0.50
C ALA A 155 -6.74 24.50 -0.64
N THR A 156 -7.36 23.36 -0.42
CA THR A 156 -8.30 22.77 -1.38
C THR A 156 -9.52 22.21 -0.64
N GLY A 157 -10.65 22.11 -1.35
CA GLY A 157 -11.79 21.32 -0.89
C GLY A 157 -11.59 19.83 -1.13
N LEU A 158 -12.59 19.03 -0.79
CA LEU A 158 -12.60 17.60 -1.14
C LEU A 158 -12.58 17.42 -2.65
N PRO A 159 -12.04 16.30 -3.15
CA PRO A 159 -12.17 15.94 -4.56
C PRO A 159 -13.64 15.90 -4.99
N ASN A 160 -13.91 16.30 -6.23
CA ASN A 160 -15.30 16.43 -6.68
C ASN A 160 -16.10 15.13 -6.56
N PHE A 161 -15.49 13.99 -6.84
CA PHE A 161 -16.18 12.71 -6.73
C PHE A 161 -16.53 12.31 -5.28
N TYR A 162 -15.79 12.78 -4.28
CA TYR A 162 -16.13 12.54 -2.87
C TYR A 162 -17.49 13.12 -2.50
N GLN A 163 -17.88 14.24 -3.09
CA GLN A 163 -19.18 14.84 -2.87
C GLN A 163 -20.34 13.97 -3.41
N GLN A 164 -20.06 13.07 -4.33
CA GLN A 164 -21.03 12.16 -4.95
C GLN A 164 -20.94 10.73 -4.39
N LYS A 165 -19.88 10.41 -3.64
CA LYS A 165 -19.66 9.07 -3.07
C LYS A 165 -20.49 8.91 -1.79
N PRO A 166 -21.53 8.04 -1.79
CA PRO A 166 -22.53 8.03 -0.70
C PRO A 166 -21.99 7.47 0.62
N ASP A 167 -20.94 6.68 0.57
CA ASP A 167 -20.34 5.99 1.71
C ASP A 167 -19.07 6.66 2.23
N THR A 168 -18.61 7.75 1.61
CA THR A 168 -17.45 8.48 2.12
C THR A 168 -17.72 9.08 3.50
N ARG A 169 -16.73 9.06 4.35
CA ARG A 169 -16.76 9.69 5.68
C ARG A 169 -15.92 10.98 5.71
N ALA A 170 -15.34 11.35 4.57
CA ALA A 170 -14.56 12.57 4.44
C ALA A 170 -15.44 13.80 4.72
N LYS A 171 -14.87 14.75 5.45
CA LYS A 171 -15.49 16.04 5.72
C LYS A 171 -14.64 17.15 5.14
N GLU A 172 -15.28 18.16 4.59
CA GLU A 172 -14.58 19.32 4.08
C GLU A 172 -14.10 20.22 5.22
N HIS A 173 -12.85 20.65 5.12
CA HIS A 173 -12.24 21.57 6.06
C HIS A 173 -11.73 22.82 5.33
N PRO A 174 -12.10 24.03 5.76
CA PRO A 174 -11.52 25.25 5.22
C PRO A 174 -10.01 25.28 5.54
N ASN A 175 -9.20 25.64 4.57
CA ASN A 175 -7.75 25.77 4.69
C ASN A 175 -6.92 24.47 4.75
N TYR A 176 -7.52 23.30 4.57
CA TYR A 176 -6.75 22.06 4.46
C TYR A 176 -6.07 21.95 3.09
N THR A 177 -4.84 21.49 3.13
CA THR A 177 -4.08 21.02 1.96
C THR A 177 -4.34 19.54 1.72
N PRO A 178 -3.97 18.96 0.56
CA PRO A 178 -4.06 17.51 0.36
C PRO A 178 -3.43 16.68 1.49
N ARG A 179 -2.25 17.10 1.96
CA ARG A 179 -1.55 16.46 3.07
C ARG A 179 -2.36 16.48 4.37
N ASP A 180 -3.01 17.60 4.69
CA ASP A 180 -3.79 17.72 5.91
C ASP A 180 -4.98 16.76 5.93
N TYR A 181 -5.65 16.61 4.79
CA TYR A 181 -6.71 15.61 4.65
C TYR A 181 -6.18 14.18 4.78
N LEU A 182 -5.11 13.84 4.08
CA LEU A 182 -4.56 12.48 4.10
C LEU A 182 -4.10 12.07 5.50
N THR A 183 -3.38 12.97 6.20
CA THR A 183 -2.91 12.69 7.55
C THR A 183 -4.04 12.59 8.56
N GLU A 184 -5.11 13.41 8.43
CA GLU A 184 -6.31 13.30 9.24
C GLU A 184 -7.04 11.98 8.98
N TRP A 185 -7.31 11.65 7.72
CA TRP A 185 -8.04 10.43 7.36
C TRP A 185 -7.35 9.16 7.85
N LEU A 186 -6.03 9.09 7.71
CA LEU A 186 -5.25 7.97 8.21
C LEU A 186 -5.23 7.92 9.75
N SER A 187 -5.03 9.05 10.41
CA SER A 187 -5.05 9.13 11.88
C SER A 187 -6.42 8.82 12.49
N GLN A 188 -7.50 9.04 11.73
CA GLN A 188 -8.85 8.71 12.19
C GLN A 188 -9.04 7.19 12.39
N TRP A 189 -8.39 6.34 11.59
CA TRP A 189 -8.40 4.89 11.82
C TRP A 189 -7.73 4.50 13.13
N VAL A 190 -6.65 5.20 13.48
CA VAL A 190 -5.98 5.02 14.77
C VAL A 190 -6.91 5.43 15.92
N ARG A 191 -7.56 6.58 15.81
CA ARG A 191 -8.50 7.12 16.81
C ARG A 191 -9.73 6.23 16.99
N ASP A 192 -10.26 5.68 15.89
CA ASP A 192 -11.49 4.87 15.93
C ASP A 192 -11.24 3.45 16.46
N PHE A 193 -10.09 2.84 16.15
CA PHE A 193 -9.85 1.42 16.37
C PHE A 193 -8.66 1.07 17.27
N GLY A 194 -7.79 2.02 17.59
CA GLY A 194 -6.56 1.75 18.35
C GLY A 194 -5.51 1.03 17.52
N ILE A 195 -5.39 1.36 16.24
CA ILE A 195 -4.32 0.85 15.38
C ILE A 195 -2.97 1.31 15.94
N ASP A 196 -2.05 0.38 16.16
CA ASP A 196 -0.81 0.60 16.89
C ASP A 196 0.31 1.21 16.05
N GLY A 197 0.18 1.17 14.73
CA GLY A 197 1.22 1.67 13.85
C GLY A 197 0.87 1.62 12.37
N PHE A 198 1.82 2.11 11.56
CA PHE A 198 1.73 2.04 10.10
C PHE A 198 3.00 1.41 9.48
N ARG A 199 2.78 0.58 8.49
CA ARG A 199 3.74 0.34 7.41
C ARG A 199 3.43 1.32 6.30
N VAL A 200 4.40 2.09 5.87
CA VAL A 200 4.24 3.17 4.90
C VAL A 200 4.79 2.73 3.56
N ASP A 201 3.90 2.59 2.59
CA ASP A 201 4.24 2.33 1.20
C ASP A 201 4.91 3.55 0.56
N THR A 202 5.84 3.31 -0.38
CA THR A 202 6.45 4.34 -1.23
C THR A 202 6.96 5.58 -0.47
N ALA A 203 7.55 5.39 0.72
CA ALA A 203 7.95 6.50 1.61
C ALA A 203 8.88 7.53 0.96
N LYS A 204 9.69 7.13 -0.03
CA LYS A 204 10.62 8.03 -0.70
C LYS A 204 9.95 9.02 -1.67
N HIS A 205 8.69 8.78 -2.02
CA HIS A 205 7.93 9.58 -2.98
C HIS A 205 7.06 10.67 -2.35
N VAL A 206 7.14 10.81 -1.02
CA VAL A 206 6.43 11.83 -0.25
C VAL A 206 7.44 12.59 0.61
N GLU A 207 7.24 13.88 0.77
CA GLU A 207 8.16 14.76 1.50
C GLU A 207 8.20 14.44 3.00
N MET A 208 9.37 14.61 3.61
CA MET A 208 9.65 14.28 5.01
C MET A 208 8.70 14.97 6.00
N GLY A 209 8.29 16.22 5.68
CA GLY A 209 7.35 16.96 6.54
C GLY A 209 5.97 16.33 6.65
N ALA A 210 5.53 15.62 5.61
CA ALA A 210 4.26 14.88 5.65
C ALA A 210 4.33 13.68 6.59
N TRP A 211 5.45 12.97 6.59
CA TRP A 211 5.66 11.84 7.49
C TRP A 211 5.73 12.27 8.95
N GLN A 212 6.42 13.37 9.24
CA GLN A 212 6.46 13.92 10.60
C GLN A 212 5.06 14.36 11.07
N GLN A 213 4.28 14.98 10.18
CA GLN A 213 2.90 15.38 10.49
C GLN A 213 2.03 14.15 10.78
N LEU A 214 2.09 13.14 9.93
CA LEU A 214 1.36 11.89 10.12
C LEU A 214 1.72 11.20 11.45
N LYS A 215 3.03 11.08 11.75
CA LYS A 215 3.50 10.47 13.00
C LYS A 215 2.94 11.20 14.22
N ASN A 216 2.96 12.53 14.20
CA ASN A 216 2.46 13.32 15.31
C ASN A 216 0.96 13.13 15.52
N GLN A 217 0.18 13.24 14.45
CA GLN A 217 -1.30 13.09 14.51
C GLN A 217 -1.72 11.66 14.89
N ALA A 218 -1.07 10.64 14.32
CA ALA A 218 -1.36 9.25 14.65
C ALA A 218 -0.96 8.90 16.10
N SER A 219 0.16 9.46 16.59
CA SER A 219 0.58 9.28 17.99
C SER A 219 -0.42 9.91 18.95
N GLU A 220 -0.90 11.11 18.67
CA GLU A 220 -1.97 11.76 19.44
C GLU A 220 -3.24 10.93 19.43
N ALA A 221 -3.66 10.48 18.24
CA ALA A 221 -4.85 9.65 18.08
C ALA A 221 -4.77 8.33 18.87
N LEU A 222 -3.62 7.67 18.90
CA LEU A 222 -3.42 6.46 19.68
C LEU A 222 -3.45 6.73 21.20
N ASN A 223 -2.83 7.82 21.65
CA ASN A 223 -2.87 8.22 23.06
C ASN A 223 -4.30 8.52 23.51
N ASP A 224 -5.08 9.24 22.70
CA ASP A 224 -6.49 9.51 22.97
C ASP A 224 -7.31 8.21 23.05
N TRP A 225 -7.09 7.30 22.09
CA TRP A 225 -7.77 6.01 22.09
C TRP A 225 -7.43 5.18 23.34
N LYS A 226 -6.15 5.10 23.71
CA LYS A 226 -5.71 4.39 24.93
C LYS A 226 -6.28 4.98 26.20
N ALA A 227 -6.38 6.29 26.29
CA ALA A 227 -6.98 6.98 27.42
C ALA A 227 -8.49 6.69 27.53
N ALA A 228 -9.18 6.61 26.39
CA ALA A 228 -10.61 6.32 26.32
C ALA A 228 -10.93 4.81 26.52
N HIS A 229 -9.99 3.92 26.26
CA HIS A 229 -10.18 2.47 26.30
C HIS A 229 -9.11 1.75 27.15
N PRO A 230 -8.99 2.07 28.45
CA PRO A 230 -7.94 1.52 29.30
C PRO A 230 -8.03 0.00 29.48
N ASP A 231 -9.21 -0.57 29.30
CA ASP A 231 -9.52 -2.00 29.37
C ASP A 231 -9.25 -2.76 28.05
N LYS A 232 -9.10 -2.05 26.94
CA LYS A 232 -8.83 -2.64 25.61
C LYS A 232 -7.40 -2.45 25.12
N LYS A 233 -6.71 -1.43 25.63
CA LYS A 233 -5.32 -1.16 25.23
C LYS A 233 -4.42 -2.34 25.59
N LEU A 234 -3.52 -2.70 24.69
CA LEU A 234 -2.54 -3.74 24.96
C LEU A 234 -1.50 -3.29 26.00
N ASP A 235 -0.96 -2.08 25.80
CA ASP A 235 0.07 -1.46 26.65
C ASP A 235 0.15 0.06 26.40
N ASP A 236 1.20 0.70 26.94
CA ASP A 236 1.48 2.13 26.74
C ASP A 236 2.59 2.40 25.71
N ALA A 237 2.94 1.42 24.87
CA ALA A 237 3.93 1.60 23.83
C ALA A 237 3.51 2.72 22.84
N PRO A 238 4.46 3.56 22.38
CA PRO A 238 4.14 4.64 21.45
C PRO A 238 3.68 4.10 20.07
N PHE A 239 3.00 4.93 19.31
CA PHE A 239 2.66 4.64 17.92
C PHE A 239 3.94 4.32 17.12
N TRP A 240 3.93 3.23 16.36
CA TRP A 240 5.09 2.77 15.62
C TRP A 240 4.92 2.98 14.11
N MET A 241 5.99 3.39 13.42
CA MET A 241 5.94 3.61 11.99
C MET A 241 7.18 3.05 11.29
N THR A 242 6.98 2.18 10.29
CA THR A 242 8.03 1.65 9.43
C THR A 242 7.80 2.07 7.99
N GLY A 243 8.88 2.33 7.25
CA GLY A 243 8.79 2.84 5.88
C GLY A 243 9.40 1.92 4.85
N GLU A 244 8.71 1.84 3.72
CA GLU A 244 9.25 1.31 2.49
C GLU A 244 9.85 2.45 1.66
N ALA A 245 11.18 2.51 1.60
CA ALA A 245 11.89 3.31 0.63
C ALA A 245 12.70 2.36 -0.25
N TRP A 246 12.22 2.12 -1.46
CA TRP A 246 12.81 1.11 -2.34
C TRP A 246 14.32 1.28 -2.49
N GLY A 247 15.06 0.20 -2.19
CA GLY A 247 16.51 0.18 -2.18
C GLY A 247 17.16 0.72 -0.90
N HIS A 248 16.39 1.10 0.14
CA HIS A 248 16.94 1.47 1.44
C HIS A 248 17.48 0.23 2.15
N GLY A 249 18.75 0.29 2.53
CA GLY A 249 19.40 -0.77 3.30
C GLY A 249 19.68 -0.34 4.74
N VAL A 250 20.75 -0.89 5.31
CA VAL A 250 21.19 -0.54 6.66
C VAL A 250 21.98 0.76 6.61
N MET A 251 21.28 1.88 6.76
CA MET A 251 21.86 3.22 6.79
C MET A 251 21.04 4.17 7.67
N LEU A 252 21.70 5.08 8.36
CA LEU A 252 21.02 6.18 9.03
C LEU A 252 20.60 7.21 7.96
N SER A 253 19.30 7.49 7.90
CA SER A 253 18.71 8.42 6.93
C SER A 253 17.79 9.43 7.62
N ASP A 254 17.36 10.45 6.88
CA ASP A 254 16.47 11.48 7.41
C ASP A 254 15.07 10.95 7.78
N TYR A 255 14.67 9.77 7.30
CA TYR A 255 13.42 9.12 7.70
C TYR A 255 13.32 8.98 9.23
N TYR A 256 14.39 8.56 9.90
CA TYR A 256 14.41 8.37 11.35
C TYR A 256 14.22 9.69 12.14
N ARG A 257 14.55 10.83 11.55
CA ARG A 257 14.30 12.16 12.14
C ARG A 257 12.91 12.68 11.84
N ASN A 258 12.20 12.05 10.92
CA ASN A 258 10.89 12.47 10.43
C ASN A 258 9.79 11.42 10.71
N GLY A 259 9.90 10.71 11.83
CA GLY A 259 8.84 9.93 12.40
C GLY A 259 8.93 8.42 12.18
N PHE A 260 9.89 7.92 11.42
CA PHE A 260 10.06 6.47 11.24
C PHE A 260 10.89 5.85 12.37
N ASP A 261 10.39 4.76 12.93
CA ASP A 261 11.05 3.95 13.96
C ASP A 261 11.95 2.88 13.34
N ALA A 262 11.62 2.43 12.13
CA ALA A 262 12.40 1.49 11.34
C ALA A 262 12.20 1.74 9.83
N MET A 263 13.15 1.28 9.02
CA MET A 263 13.02 1.22 7.58
C MET A 263 13.17 -0.22 7.09
N ILE A 264 12.42 -0.59 6.03
CA ILE A 264 12.54 -1.92 5.42
C ILE A 264 13.95 -2.08 4.84
N ASN A 265 14.58 -3.21 5.18
CA ASN A 265 15.95 -3.52 4.80
C ASN A 265 16.00 -4.33 3.50
N PHE A 266 16.07 -3.67 2.38
CA PHE A 266 16.14 -4.33 1.07
C PHE A 266 17.46 -5.07 0.83
N ASP A 267 18.56 -4.64 1.48
CA ASP A 267 19.86 -5.30 1.34
C ASP A 267 19.84 -6.74 1.88
N TYR A 268 19.02 -7.01 2.90
CA TYR A 268 19.07 -8.30 3.59
C TYR A 268 18.63 -9.46 2.70
N GLN A 269 17.56 -9.32 1.92
CA GLN A 269 17.04 -10.39 1.07
C GLN A 269 18.09 -10.85 0.03
N GLU A 270 18.78 -9.91 -0.61
CA GLU A 270 19.80 -10.23 -1.62
C GLU A 270 21.03 -10.88 -0.98
N GLN A 271 21.49 -10.33 0.12
CA GLN A 271 22.67 -10.84 0.83
C GLN A 271 22.39 -12.19 1.48
N ALA A 272 21.20 -12.38 2.05
CA ALA A 272 20.78 -13.64 2.63
C ALA A 272 20.71 -14.75 1.57
N ALA A 273 20.23 -14.47 0.37
CA ALA A 273 20.18 -15.45 -0.72
C ALA A 273 21.57 -16.02 -1.05
N GLY A 274 22.62 -15.19 -1.01
CA GLY A 274 24.00 -15.63 -1.19
C GLY A 274 24.56 -16.44 -0.01
N ALA A 275 24.13 -16.12 1.21
CA ALA A 275 24.61 -16.74 2.44
C ALA A 275 23.95 -18.11 2.72
N VAL A 276 22.70 -18.29 2.30
CA VAL A 276 21.86 -19.43 2.69
C VAL A 276 22.39 -20.77 2.18
N ASN A 277 23.02 -20.81 1.03
CA ASN A 277 23.55 -22.07 0.48
C ASN A 277 24.55 -22.76 1.41
N CYS A 278 25.11 -22.08 2.40
CA CYS A 278 26.08 -22.70 3.31
C CYS A 278 25.98 -22.26 4.78
N LEU A 279 25.21 -21.23 5.17
CA LEU A 279 25.39 -20.53 6.47
C LEU A 279 26.83 -20.04 6.71
N ALA A 280 27.76 -20.46 5.89
CA ALA A 280 29.21 -20.24 6.06
C ALA A 280 29.62 -18.78 5.87
N ASN A 281 28.84 -17.98 5.13
CA ASN A 281 29.15 -16.59 4.82
C ASN A 281 28.24 -15.58 5.54
N ILE A 282 27.48 -16.03 6.52
CA ILE A 282 26.50 -15.20 7.22
C ILE A 282 27.17 -14.20 8.17
N GLU A 283 28.26 -14.62 8.82
CA GLU A 283 28.95 -13.80 9.83
C GLU A 283 29.47 -12.48 9.27
N PRO A 284 30.18 -12.42 8.11
CA PRO A 284 30.62 -11.15 7.54
C PRO A 284 29.47 -10.22 7.16
N VAL A 285 28.36 -10.77 6.62
CA VAL A 285 27.17 -10.01 6.28
C VAL A 285 26.53 -9.39 7.52
N TRP A 286 26.41 -10.16 8.58
CA TRP A 286 25.85 -9.72 9.83
C TRP A 286 26.71 -8.70 10.54
N GLN A 287 28.01 -8.93 10.59
CA GLN A 287 28.94 -7.99 11.21
C GLN A 287 28.85 -6.63 10.50
N GLN A 288 28.84 -6.62 9.15
CA GLN A 288 28.69 -5.40 8.39
C GLN A 288 27.38 -4.65 8.68
N MET A 289 26.27 -5.38 8.86
CA MET A 289 24.99 -4.76 9.19
C MET A 289 24.95 -4.32 10.66
N ALA A 290 25.39 -5.16 11.59
CA ALA A 290 25.38 -4.88 13.00
C ALA A 290 26.22 -3.66 13.37
N ASP A 291 27.38 -3.49 12.75
CA ASP A 291 28.26 -2.33 12.96
C ASP A 291 27.61 -1.01 12.57
N LYS A 292 26.64 -1.04 11.64
CA LYS A 292 25.90 0.15 11.21
C LYS A 292 24.68 0.44 12.10
N LEU A 293 24.09 -0.58 12.77
CA LEU A 293 22.86 -0.47 13.56
C LEU A 293 23.12 0.05 14.99
N GLN A 294 23.70 1.24 15.16
CA GLN A 294 24.04 1.76 16.46
C GLN A 294 22.95 2.63 17.11
N GLN A 295 22.11 3.33 16.32
CA GLN A 295 21.15 4.31 16.83
C GLN A 295 19.81 4.30 16.08
N PHE A 296 19.56 3.34 15.22
CA PHE A 296 18.35 3.19 14.44
C PHE A 296 18.02 1.70 14.26
N ASN A 297 16.84 1.41 13.74
CA ASN A 297 16.40 0.05 13.51
C ASN A 297 16.02 -0.17 12.05
N VAL A 298 16.14 -1.39 11.58
CA VAL A 298 15.66 -1.81 10.26
C VAL A 298 14.75 -3.01 10.41
N LEU A 299 13.92 -3.25 9.40
CA LEU A 299 13.03 -4.40 9.33
C LEU A 299 13.54 -5.34 8.25
N SER A 300 14.26 -6.38 8.66
CA SER A 300 14.85 -7.39 7.76
C SER A 300 13.81 -8.44 7.37
N TYR A 301 13.84 -8.89 6.13
CA TYR A 301 12.90 -9.87 5.58
C TYR A 301 13.58 -10.82 4.57
N LEU A 302 12.96 -11.98 4.35
CA LEU A 302 13.37 -12.94 3.32
C LEU A 302 12.38 -12.98 2.15
N SER A 303 11.10 -13.08 2.43
CA SER A 303 10.03 -13.04 1.43
C SER A 303 9.32 -11.69 1.45
N SER A 304 8.85 -11.27 0.29
CA SER A 304 8.07 -10.05 0.13
C SER A 304 7.04 -10.23 -0.98
N HIS A 305 5.97 -9.46 -0.88
CA HIS A 305 4.93 -9.41 -1.90
C HIS A 305 5.38 -8.74 -3.20
N ASP A 306 6.46 -7.95 -3.17
CA ASP A 306 6.98 -7.19 -4.32
C ASP A 306 8.23 -7.77 -4.95
N THR A 307 8.82 -8.79 -4.34
CA THR A 307 10.05 -9.40 -4.87
C THR A 307 9.85 -10.90 -5.14
N ARG A 308 9.88 -11.71 -4.10
CA ARG A 308 9.72 -13.18 -4.23
C ARG A 308 9.37 -13.84 -2.92
N LEU A 309 8.89 -15.06 -2.99
CA LEU A 309 8.85 -15.97 -1.86
C LEU A 309 10.20 -16.67 -1.75
N PHE A 310 10.86 -16.54 -0.61
CA PHE A 310 12.12 -17.22 -0.34
C PHE A 310 11.83 -18.65 0.10
N ARG A 311 12.22 -19.62 -0.71
CA ARG A 311 11.97 -21.05 -0.48
C ARG A 311 13.24 -21.89 -0.54
N GLU A 312 14.37 -21.22 -0.64
CA GLU A 312 15.68 -21.83 -0.59
C GLU A 312 15.96 -22.28 0.86
N CYS A 313 16.62 -23.40 1.02
CA CYS A 313 17.14 -23.96 2.28
C CYS A 313 16.11 -24.45 3.30
N GLY A 314 14.86 -24.60 2.94
CA GLY A 314 13.85 -25.18 3.83
C GLY A 314 13.77 -24.45 5.18
N THR A 315 13.82 -25.20 6.28
CA THR A 315 13.69 -24.65 7.64
C THR A 315 14.82 -23.73 8.07
N ARG A 316 16.02 -23.82 7.47
CA ARG A 316 17.14 -22.91 7.79
C ARG A 316 16.87 -21.46 7.45
N ALA A 317 15.87 -21.18 6.62
CA ALA A 317 15.43 -19.82 6.37
C ALA A 317 14.91 -19.14 7.63
N ALA A 318 14.22 -19.88 8.50
CA ALA A 318 13.76 -19.38 9.81
C ALA A 318 14.95 -18.96 10.69
N GLU A 319 15.94 -19.85 10.83
CA GLU A 319 17.13 -19.57 11.62
C GLU A 319 17.85 -18.32 11.11
N LEU A 320 18.02 -18.22 9.78
CA LEU A 320 18.66 -17.08 9.13
C LEU A 320 17.95 -15.75 9.45
N LEU A 321 16.61 -15.74 9.35
CA LEU A 321 15.81 -14.54 9.61
C LEU A 321 15.78 -14.17 11.10
N MET A 322 15.58 -15.15 11.99
CA MET A 322 15.44 -14.90 13.43
C MET A 322 16.70 -14.34 14.09
N VAL A 323 17.85 -14.55 13.48
CA VAL A 323 19.12 -13.99 13.96
C VAL A 323 19.58 -12.79 13.13
N ALA A 324 18.77 -12.28 12.22
CA ALA A 324 19.07 -11.09 11.44
C ALA A 324 19.26 -9.85 12.34
N PRO A 325 20.20 -8.95 12.00
CA PRO A 325 20.33 -7.68 12.70
C PRO A 325 19.07 -6.83 12.57
N GLY A 326 18.66 -6.19 13.65
CA GLY A 326 17.45 -5.36 13.71
C GLY A 326 16.17 -6.13 14.02
N ALA A 327 15.02 -5.58 13.67
CA ALA A 327 13.74 -6.26 13.72
C ALA A 327 13.56 -7.16 12.49
N VAL A 328 12.70 -8.16 12.59
CA VAL A 328 12.42 -9.11 11.51
C VAL A 328 10.97 -9.04 11.06
N GLN A 329 10.74 -9.24 9.77
CA GLN A 329 9.43 -9.37 9.16
C GLN A 329 9.29 -10.77 8.57
N ILE A 330 8.35 -11.54 9.06
CA ILE A 330 7.92 -12.80 8.47
C ILE A 330 6.81 -12.49 7.49
N PHE A 331 7.00 -12.83 6.23
CA PHE A 331 5.92 -12.70 5.25
C PHE A 331 4.97 -13.89 5.41
N TYR A 332 3.67 -13.63 5.44
CA TYR A 332 2.67 -14.67 5.71
C TYR A 332 2.86 -15.90 4.82
N GLY A 333 2.87 -17.05 5.45
CA GLY A 333 3.10 -18.34 4.79
C GLY A 333 4.57 -18.72 4.59
N ASP A 334 5.54 -17.94 5.09
CA ASP A 334 6.93 -18.40 5.18
C ASP A 334 7.04 -19.56 6.18
N GLU A 335 6.33 -19.44 7.30
CA GLU A 335 6.24 -20.45 8.37
C GLU A 335 5.54 -21.73 7.95
N THR A 336 4.85 -21.73 6.83
CA THR A 336 4.15 -22.89 6.27
C THR A 336 4.60 -23.28 4.88
N ALA A 337 5.71 -22.73 4.43
CA ALA A 337 6.25 -22.92 3.08
C ALA A 337 5.21 -22.74 1.97
N ARG A 338 4.33 -21.74 2.11
CA ARG A 338 3.26 -21.42 1.14
C ARG A 338 3.84 -21.26 -0.26
N ALA A 339 3.22 -21.90 -1.22
CA ALA A 339 3.68 -21.90 -2.61
C ALA A 339 3.38 -20.58 -3.31
N PHE A 340 4.20 -20.25 -4.31
CA PHE A 340 3.92 -19.19 -5.26
C PHE A 340 2.65 -19.56 -6.05
N GLY A 341 1.69 -18.68 -6.04
CA GLY A 341 0.38 -18.94 -6.68
C GLY A 341 0.31 -18.55 -8.15
N PRO A 342 -0.88 -18.62 -8.73
CA PRO A 342 -1.12 -18.17 -10.09
C PRO A 342 -0.77 -16.68 -10.25
N THR A 343 -0.21 -16.32 -11.39
CA THR A 343 0.00 -14.92 -11.79
C THR A 343 -0.87 -14.59 -12.97
N GLY A 344 -1.36 -13.36 -12.99
CA GLY A 344 -2.01 -12.80 -14.15
C GLY A 344 -1.07 -11.92 -14.96
N SER A 345 -1.48 -10.67 -15.19
CA SER A 345 -0.63 -9.64 -15.83
C SER A 345 0.49 -9.14 -14.93
N ASP A 346 0.33 -9.22 -13.62
CA ASP A 346 1.35 -8.92 -12.65
C ASP A 346 2.19 -10.18 -12.39
N PRO A 347 3.48 -10.21 -12.79
CA PRO A 347 4.32 -11.38 -12.62
C PRO A 347 4.60 -11.72 -11.15
N LEU A 348 4.36 -10.79 -10.24
CA LEU A 348 4.55 -10.96 -8.80
C LEU A 348 3.24 -11.29 -8.05
N GLN A 349 2.10 -11.32 -8.73
CA GLN A 349 0.81 -11.63 -8.10
C GLN A 349 0.83 -12.96 -7.33
N GLY A 350 1.57 -13.94 -7.82
CA GLY A 350 1.69 -15.25 -7.17
C GLY A 350 2.36 -15.21 -5.79
N THR A 351 3.06 -14.12 -5.42
CA THR A 351 3.58 -13.93 -4.05
C THR A 351 2.46 -13.68 -3.05
N ARG A 352 1.27 -13.27 -3.52
CA ARG A 352 0.08 -12.90 -2.73
C ARG A 352 -1.00 -13.99 -2.78
N SER A 353 -0.61 -15.25 -3.01
CA SER A 353 -1.55 -16.39 -2.98
C SER A 353 -2.19 -16.54 -1.59
N ASP A 354 -3.32 -17.20 -1.54
CA ASP A 354 -4.02 -17.50 -0.29
C ASP A 354 -3.15 -18.30 0.67
N MET A 355 -3.37 -18.10 1.98
CA MET A 355 -2.70 -18.88 3.00
C MET A 355 -3.09 -20.34 2.90
N ASN A 356 -2.12 -21.25 2.99
CA ASN A 356 -2.33 -22.70 2.89
C ASN A 356 -2.74 -23.32 4.23
N TRP A 357 -3.86 -22.85 4.80
CA TRP A 357 -4.37 -23.27 6.11
C TRP A 357 -4.53 -24.77 6.26
N GLN A 358 -4.89 -25.48 5.19
CA GLN A 358 -5.08 -26.93 5.19
C GLN A 358 -3.78 -27.72 5.44
N ASP A 359 -2.61 -27.10 5.25
CA ASP A 359 -1.31 -27.78 5.35
C ASP A 359 -0.71 -27.69 6.76
N ILE A 360 -1.23 -26.81 7.62
CA ILE A 360 -0.64 -26.52 8.93
C ILE A 360 -0.71 -27.72 9.92
N GLU A 361 -1.72 -28.56 9.78
CA GLU A 361 -1.86 -29.80 10.56
C GLU A 361 -1.38 -31.03 9.79
N GLY A 362 -0.92 -30.86 8.55
CA GLY A 362 -0.55 -31.91 7.60
C GLY A 362 0.86 -31.77 7.06
N ALA A 363 0.95 -31.49 5.76
CA ALA A 363 2.21 -31.49 5.01
C ALA A 363 3.25 -30.47 5.54
N GLN A 364 2.80 -29.37 6.16
CA GLN A 364 3.67 -28.31 6.66
C GLN A 364 3.73 -28.22 8.19
N ALA A 365 3.15 -29.19 8.92
CA ALA A 365 3.16 -29.17 10.39
C ALA A 365 4.59 -29.11 10.97
N ALA A 366 5.53 -29.85 10.38
CA ALA A 366 6.93 -29.83 10.83
C ALA A 366 7.63 -28.48 10.53
N THR A 367 7.30 -27.87 9.39
CA THR A 367 7.82 -26.54 9.03
C THR A 367 7.31 -25.50 10.02
N LEU A 368 6.01 -25.47 10.27
CA LEU A 368 5.40 -24.54 11.23
C LEU A 368 6.00 -24.72 12.64
N ALA A 369 6.13 -25.96 13.10
CA ALA A 369 6.73 -26.25 14.42
C ALA A 369 8.19 -25.80 14.53
N HIS A 370 8.93 -25.77 13.41
CA HIS A 370 10.29 -25.26 13.38
C HIS A 370 10.36 -23.73 13.46
N TRP A 371 9.40 -23.04 12.88
CA TRP A 371 9.31 -21.57 12.93
C TRP A 371 8.82 -21.06 14.31
N GLN A 372 8.08 -21.86 15.05
CA GLN A 372 7.58 -21.55 16.40
C GLN A 372 8.64 -21.77 17.49
#